data_56c66fa4605154fe865cad3fca9c7843
#
_entry.id   56c66fa4605154fe865cad3fca9c7843
#
_cell.length_a   1.000
_cell.length_b   1.000
_cell.length_c   1.000
_cell.angle_alpha   90.00
_cell.angle_beta   90.00
_cell.angle_gamma   90.00
#
_symmetry.space_group_name_H-M   'P 1'
#
loop_
_entity.id
_entity.type
_entity.pdbx_description
1 polymer ?
#
loop_
_entity_poly.entity_id
_entity_poly.type
_entity_poly.pdbx_seq_one_letter_code
_entity_poly.pdbx_strand_id
1 'polypeptide(L)'
;MALTKAQLIDLNANEMIIDLDGDTSITADTDDQIDIKIAGADDFRFTANTFTALSGSTIAAQALTATTIAVSNDGTIGSAGDADSMAISSSGVVTFSQTPVLSGAGLSAGTTPLTTLDID
;
A
#
# COMPACT_ATOMS: atom_id res chain seq x y z
N MET A 1 -26.23 35.36 12.31
CA MET A 1 -26.28 34.01 12.97
C MET A 1 -24.91 33.69 13.52
N ALA A 2 -24.79 33.43 14.80
CA ALA A 2 -23.51 32.99 15.36
C ALA A 2 -23.23 31.55 14.92
N LEU A 3 -22.03 31.30 14.38
CA LEU A 3 -21.57 29.94 14.10
C LEU A 3 -21.41 29.20 15.42
N THR A 4 -21.97 27.99 15.54
CA THR A 4 -21.69 27.13 16.69
C THR A 4 -20.24 26.67 16.62
N LYS A 5 -19.63 26.36 17.77
CA LYS A 5 -18.24 25.85 17.81
C LYS A 5 -18.01 24.61 16.94
N ALA A 6 -19.07 23.82 16.69
CA ALA A 6 -19.03 22.66 15.80
C ALA A 6 -18.99 23.02 14.30
N GLN A 7 -19.32 24.25 13.92
CA GLN A 7 -19.33 24.73 12.53
C GLN A 7 -17.99 25.34 12.11
N LEU A 8 -17.14 25.66 13.06
CA LEU A 8 -15.83 26.27 12.83
C LEU A 8 -14.79 25.56 13.70
N ILE A 9 -14.29 24.44 13.22
CA ILE A 9 -13.08 23.82 13.76
C ILE A 9 -11.94 24.28 12.86
N ASP A 10 -11.21 25.30 13.32
CA ASP A 10 -10.01 25.78 12.67
C ASP A 10 -8.81 25.12 13.33
N LEU A 11 -8.23 24.16 12.61
CA LEU A 11 -7.06 23.42 13.05
C LEU A 11 -5.76 24.01 12.48
N ASN A 12 -5.81 25.25 11.99
CA ASN A 12 -4.63 25.91 11.44
C ASN A 12 -3.46 25.88 12.44
N ALA A 13 -2.43 25.12 12.10
CA ALA A 13 -1.25 24.86 12.93
C ALA A 13 -1.56 24.17 14.28
N ASN A 14 -2.71 23.53 14.44
CA ASN A 14 -3.08 22.77 15.63
C ASN A 14 -3.46 21.34 15.28
N GLU A 15 -3.18 20.41 16.17
CA GLU A 15 -3.63 19.02 16.07
C GLU A 15 -5.05 18.85 16.60
N MET A 16 -5.83 18.01 15.97
CA MET A 16 -7.05 17.47 16.57
C MET A 16 -6.68 16.23 17.37
N ILE A 17 -6.50 16.37 18.67
CA ILE A 17 -6.19 15.27 19.59
C ILE A 17 -7.44 14.42 19.77
N ILE A 18 -7.30 13.09 19.65
CA ILE A 18 -8.42 12.15 19.62
C ILE A 18 -8.49 11.33 20.91
N ASP A 19 -7.36 11.10 21.56
CA ASP A 19 -7.26 10.29 22.77
C ASP A 19 -6.85 11.07 24.02
N LEU A 20 -6.82 10.39 25.16
CA LEU A 20 -6.63 11.02 26.46
C LEU A 20 -5.18 11.40 26.76
N ASP A 21 -4.21 10.66 26.29
CA ASP A 21 -2.79 10.90 26.52
C ASP A 21 -2.14 11.81 25.45
N GLY A 22 -2.90 12.14 24.38
CA GLY A 22 -2.53 13.15 23.39
C GLY A 22 -1.55 12.67 22.33
N ASP A 23 -1.35 11.36 22.21
CA ASP A 23 -0.42 10.80 21.22
C ASP A 23 -1.09 10.29 19.93
N THR A 24 -2.44 10.35 19.87
CA THR A 24 -3.23 10.06 18.67
C THR A 24 -3.94 11.32 18.18
N SER A 25 -3.69 11.72 16.94
CA SER A 25 -4.21 12.98 16.40
C SER A 25 -4.36 12.97 14.89
N ILE A 26 -5.12 13.97 14.40
CA ILE A 26 -5.13 14.38 12.99
C ILE A 26 -4.53 15.77 12.92
N THR A 27 -3.54 15.97 12.06
CA THR A 27 -2.85 17.23 11.88
C THR A 27 -2.80 17.66 10.41
N ALA A 28 -2.78 18.96 10.17
CA ALA A 28 -2.61 19.59 8.86
C ALA A 28 -1.63 20.76 8.97
N ASP A 29 -0.51 20.53 9.63
CA ASP A 29 0.55 21.51 9.88
C ASP A 29 1.41 21.82 8.65
N THR A 30 1.35 20.96 7.65
CA THR A 30 1.96 21.16 6.34
C THR A 30 0.88 21.47 5.31
N ASP A 31 1.11 22.47 4.47
CA ASP A 31 0.17 22.90 3.44
C ASP A 31 -0.17 21.73 2.48
N ASP A 32 -1.45 21.58 2.16
CA ASP A 32 -1.99 20.51 1.30
C ASP A 32 -1.71 19.06 1.80
N GLN A 33 -1.49 18.88 3.12
CA GLN A 33 -1.21 17.57 3.73
C GLN A 33 -2.08 17.34 4.97
N ILE A 34 -2.55 16.13 5.14
CA ILE A 34 -3.19 15.64 6.38
C ILE A 34 -2.42 14.43 6.85
N ASP A 35 -1.98 14.44 8.10
CA ASP A 35 -1.34 13.31 8.75
C ASP A 35 -2.25 12.70 9.82
N ILE A 36 -2.27 11.39 9.90
CA ILE A 36 -2.86 10.62 10.98
C ILE A 36 -1.73 10.09 11.85
N LYS A 37 -1.68 10.57 13.07
CA LYS A 37 -0.73 10.14 14.09
C LYS A 37 -1.38 9.13 15.02
N ILE A 38 -0.71 8.03 15.31
CA ILE A 38 -1.15 7.01 16.26
C ILE A 38 0.04 6.65 17.14
N ALA A 39 -0.16 6.66 18.47
CA ALA A 39 0.88 6.36 19.44
C ALA A 39 2.18 7.18 19.22
N GLY A 40 2.03 8.47 18.93
CA GLY A 40 3.11 9.44 18.80
C GLY A 40 3.86 9.44 17.47
N ALA A 41 3.48 8.60 16.49
CA ALA A 41 4.09 8.55 15.18
C ALA A 41 3.06 8.83 14.07
N ASP A 42 3.48 9.48 12.98
CA ASP A 42 2.65 9.62 11.78
C ASP A 42 2.63 8.28 11.04
N ASP A 43 1.45 7.66 10.98
CA ASP A 43 1.26 6.35 10.34
C ASP A 43 0.71 6.46 8.92
N PHE A 44 -0.21 7.40 8.70
CA PHE A 44 -0.86 7.57 7.40
C PHE A 44 -0.86 9.03 6.99
N ARG A 45 -0.70 9.25 5.70
CA ARG A 45 -0.65 10.59 5.10
C ARG A 45 -1.55 10.69 3.90
N PHE A 46 -2.26 11.81 3.81
CA PHE A 46 -3.02 12.21 2.62
C PHE A 46 -2.39 13.48 2.04
N THR A 47 -2.06 13.45 0.77
CA THR A 47 -1.72 14.62 -0.03
C THR A 47 -2.63 14.66 -1.26
N ALA A 48 -2.52 15.65 -2.14
CA ALA A 48 -3.35 15.71 -3.34
C ALA A 48 -3.28 14.38 -4.12
N ASN A 49 -4.42 13.68 -4.24
CA ASN A 49 -4.59 12.42 -4.98
C ASN A 49 -3.79 11.20 -4.44
N THR A 50 -3.20 11.30 -3.24
CA THR A 50 -2.37 10.21 -2.70
C THR A 50 -2.73 9.88 -1.26
N PHE A 51 -2.89 8.60 -0.96
CA PHE A 51 -2.91 8.04 0.38
C PHE A 51 -1.66 7.20 0.59
N THR A 52 -0.89 7.49 1.63
CA THR A 52 0.39 6.82 1.93
C THR A 52 0.35 6.19 3.31
N ALA A 53 0.70 4.91 3.42
CA ALA A 53 1.15 4.31 4.67
C ALA A 53 2.65 4.64 4.84
N LEU A 54 3.01 5.26 5.95
CA LEU A 54 4.37 5.67 6.24
C LEU A 54 5.22 4.48 6.72
N SER A 55 6.52 4.70 6.89
CA SER A 55 7.45 3.65 7.27
C SER A 55 7.03 2.96 8.58
N GLY A 56 6.91 1.66 8.56
CA GLY A 56 6.45 0.85 9.69
C GLY A 56 4.94 0.59 9.72
N SER A 57 4.15 1.33 8.95
CA SER A 57 2.70 1.17 8.89
C SER A 57 2.26 0.21 7.79
N THR A 58 1.15 -0.47 8.00
CA THR A 58 0.61 -1.48 7.09
C THR A 58 -0.85 -1.17 6.73
N ILE A 59 -1.23 -1.39 5.49
CA ILE A 59 -2.63 -1.38 5.07
C ILE A 59 -3.13 -2.83 5.05
N ALA A 60 -3.95 -3.21 6.02
CA ALA A 60 -4.63 -4.51 6.06
C ALA A 60 -6.00 -4.38 5.41
N ALA A 61 -6.21 -5.04 4.29
CA ALA A 61 -7.47 -5.03 3.55
C ALA A 61 -8.02 -6.46 3.42
N GLN A 62 -9.35 -6.62 3.54
CA GLN A 62 -10.01 -7.90 3.23
C GLN A 62 -9.99 -8.19 1.74
N ALA A 63 -10.19 -7.17 0.91
CA ALA A 63 -10.10 -7.24 -0.53
C ALA A 63 -9.52 -5.91 -1.05
N LEU A 64 -8.65 -5.98 -2.04
CA LEU A 64 -8.12 -4.84 -2.75
C LEU A 64 -8.59 -4.90 -4.20
N THR A 65 -9.33 -3.87 -4.65
CA THR A 65 -9.71 -3.68 -6.05
C THR A 65 -8.97 -2.47 -6.59
N ALA A 66 -8.17 -2.68 -7.61
CA ALA A 66 -7.38 -1.61 -8.23
C ALA A 66 -7.36 -1.80 -9.74
N THR A 67 -7.32 -0.69 -10.48
CA THR A 67 -7.13 -0.72 -11.93
C THR A 67 -5.71 -1.17 -12.30
N THR A 68 -4.73 -0.79 -11.47
CA THR A 68 -3.32 -1.15 -11.66
C THR A 68 -2.68 -1.35 -10.28
N ILE A 69 -1.87 -2.39 -10.15
CA ILE A 69 -1.01 -2.60 -8.98
C ILE A 69 0.44 -2.54 -9.48
N ALA A 70 1.20 -1.57 -8.96
CA ALA A 70 2.62 -1.45 -9.22
C ALA A 70 3.39 -1.84 -7.96
N VAL A 71 4.27 -2.80 -8.08
CA VAL A 71 5.21 -3.18 -7.04
C VAL A 71 6.50 -2.40 -7.27
N SER A 72 7.16 -1.93 -6.22
CA SER A 72 8.45 -1.25 -6.31
C SER A 72 9.48 -2.11 -7.05
N ASN A 73 10.50 -1.46 -7.65
CA ASN A 73 11.62 -2.20 -8.20
C ASN A 73 12.19 -3.18 -7.17
N ASP A 74 12.40 -4.42 -7.59
CA ASP A 74 12.86 -5.53 -6.74
C ASP A 74 11.88 -5.85 -5.59
N GLY A 75 10.61 -5.48 -5.75
CA GLY A 75 9.56 -5.79 -4.79
C GLY A 75 8.98 -7.19 -4.96
N THR A 76 8.25 -7.65 -3.96
CA THR A 76 7.71 -9.00 -3.87
C THR A 76 6.20 -9.02 -3.66
N ILE A 77 5.57 -10.13 -4.03
CA ILE A 77 4.18 -10.47 -3.74
C ILE A 77 4.16 -11.87 -3.16
N GLY A 78 3.53 -12.05 -2.01
CA GLY A 78 3.52 -13.36 -1.34
C GLY A 78 2.37 -13.53 -0.36
N SER A 79 2.43 -14.63 0.37
CA SER A 79 1.54 -14.94 1.48
C SER A 79 2.21 -14.63 2.82
N ALA A 80 1.47 -14.71 3.92
CA ALA A 80 2.04 -14.51 5.26
C ALA A 80 3.14 -15.53 5.62
N GLY A 81 3.12 -16.72 5.01
CA GLY A 81 4.12 -17.76 5.22
C GLY A 81 5.27 -17.78 4.19
N ASP A 82 5.11 -17.04 3.09
CA ASP A 82 6.08 -16.94 2.01
C ASP A 82 5.90 -15.58 1.34
N ALA A 83 6.53 -14.56 1.90
CA ALA A 83 6.32 -13.15 1.51
C ALA A 83 6.92 -12.81 0.14
N ASP A 84 7.82 -13.62 -0.37
CA ASP A 84 8.53 -13.43 -1.63
C ASP A 84 8.25 -14.54 -2.67
N SER A 85 7.07 -15.17 -2.56
CA SER A 85 6.67 -16.22 -3.51
C SER A 85 6.69 -15.77 -4.98
N MET A 86 6.56 -14.47 -5.22
CA MET A 86 6.76 -13.84 -6.52
C MET A 86 7.60 -12.57 -6.34
N ALA A 87 8.73 -12.47 -7.02
CA ALA A 87 9.57 -11.28 -7.06
C ALA A 87 9.53 -10.64 -8.46
N ILE A 88 9.49 -9.31 -8.50
CA ILE A 88 9.50 -8.53 -9.75
C ILE A 88 10.74 -7.65 -9.74
N SER A 89 11.70 -7.95 -10.63
CA SER A 89 12.94 -7.18 -10.72
C SER A 89 12.71 -5.77 -11.29
N SER A 90 13.69 -4.90 -11.14
CA SER A 90 13.69 -3.56 -11.73
C SER A 90 13.59 -3.55 -13.27
N SER A 91 13.96 -4.66 -13.91
CA SER A 91 13.80 -4.88 -15.36
C SER A 91 12.47 -5.54 -15.75
N GLY A 92 11.58 -5.79 -14.79
CA GLY A 92 10.27 -6.41 -15.02
C GLY A 92 10.28 -7.93 -15.14
N VAL A 93 11.39 -8.60 -14.79
CA VAL A 93 11.44 -10.07 -14.75
C VAL A 93 10.70 -10.56 -13.52
N VAL A 94 9.78 -11.50 -13.70
CA VAL A 94 9.05 -12.17 -12.63
C VAL A 94 9.74 -13.50 -12.30
N THR A 95 10.08 -13.69 -11.02
CA THR A 95 10.66 -14.91 -10.49
C THR A 95 9.72 -15.48 -9.43
N PHE A 96 9.51 -16.80 -9.46
CA PHE A 96 8.77 -17.53 -8.41
C PHE A 96 9.77 -18.25 -7.50
N SER A 97 9.59 -18.14 -6.18
CA SER A 97 10.41 -18.85 -5.19
C SER A 97 10.18 -20.34 -5.20
N GLN A 98 8.99 -20.77 -5.63
CA GLN A 98 8.57 -22.17 -5.76
C GLN A 98 8.19 -22.47 -7.21
N THR A 99 8.17 -23.76 -7.57
CA THR A 99 7.69 -24.18 -8.88
C THR A 99 6.22 -23.82 -9.04
N PRO A 100 5.84 -22.99 -10.04
CA PRO A 100 4.45 -22.64 -10.27
C PRO A 100 3.63 -23.85 -10.64
N VAL A 101 2.51 -24.08 -9.96
CA VAL A 101 1.54 -25.12 -10.32
C VAL A 101 0.48 -24.52 -11.21
N LEU A 102 0.47 -24.90 -12.48
CA LEU A 102 -0.53 -24.49 -13.46
C LEU A 102 -1.60 -25.60 -13.55
N SER A 103 -2.71 -25.39 -12.86
CA SER A 103 -3.86 -26.33 -12.92
C SER A 103 -4.80 -25.97 -14.05
N GLY A 104 -5.27 -26.96 -14.78
CA GLY A 104 -6.22 -26.79 -15.90
C GLY A 104 -5.57 -26.84 -17.27
N ALA A 105 -5.71 -25.80 -18.09
CA ALA A 105 -5.31 -25.78 -19.49
C ALA A 105 -3.78 -25.76 -19.75
N GLY A 106 -2.95 -25.69 -18.71
CA GLY A 106 -1.50 -25.63 -18.85
C GLY A 106 -0.96 -24.28 -19.35
N LEU A 107 0.28 -24.26 -19.78
CA LEU A 107 0.89 -23.11 -20.46
C LEU A 107 0.40 -23.05 -21.89
N SER A 108 -0.39 -22.05 -22.24
CA SER A 108 -0.70 -21.72 -23.63
C SER A 108 0.39 -20.76 -24.14
N ALA A 109 1.22 -21.25 -25.05
CA ALA A 109 2.06 -20.38 -25.86
C ALA A 109 1.14 -19.67 -26.86
N GLY A 110 0.82 -18.40 -26.68
CA GLY A 110 0.05 -17.62 -27.64
C GLY A 110 0.46 -17.91 -29.09
N THR A 111 0.84 -16.90 -29.87
CA THR A 111 1.32 -17.11 -31.24
C THR A 111 2.84 -17.41 -31.33
N THR A 112 3.56 -17.39 -30.22
CA THR A 112 4.99 -17.69 -30.18
C THR A 112 5.20 -19.11 -29.64
N PRO A 113 5.80 -20.03 -30.41
CA PRO A 113 6.12 -21.35 -29.88
C PRO A 113 7.08 -21.26 -28.70
N LEU A 114 6.82 -22.06 -27.66
CA LEU A 114 7.84 -22.35 -26.63
C LEU A 114 8.97 -23.13 -27.34
N THR A 115 10.02 -22.44 -27.74
CA THR A 115 11.09 -23.03 -28.52
C THR A 115 12.11 -23.82 -27.70
N THR A 116 12.06 -23.71 -26.37
CA THR A 116 12.88 -24.51 -25.45
C THR A 116 12.12 -24.71 -24.13
N LEU A 117 11.46 -25.84 -23.98
CA LEU A 117 11.09 -26.36 -22.69
C LEU A 117 12.22 -27.33 -22.30
N ASP A 118 13.20 -26.85 -21.54
CA ASP A 118 14.24 -27.71 -20.99
C ASP A 118 13.64 -28.35 -19.74
N ILE A 119 13.27 -29.60 -19.85
CA ILE A 119 12.80 -30.44 -18.74
C ILE A 119 13.93 -31.43 -18.48
N ASP A 120 14.86 -31.06 -17.57
CA ASP A 120 15.81 -31.96 -16.96
C ASP A 120 15.21 -32.67 -15.74
#